data_9eea23c2e67756ecc60f0fa9a2fef1f5
#
_entry.id   9eea23c2e67756ecc60f0fa9a2fef1f5
#
_cell.length_a   1.000
_cell.length_b   1.000
_cell.length_c   1.000
_cell.angle_alpha   90.00
_cell.angle_beta   90.00
_cell.angle_gamma   90.00
#
_symmetry.space_group_name_H-M   'P 1'
#
loop_
_entity.id
_entity.type
_entity.pdbx_description
1 polymer ?
#
loop_
_entity_poly.entity_id
_entity_poly.type
_entity_poly.pdbx_seq_one_letter_code
_entity_poly.pdbx_strand_id
1 'polypeptide(L)'
;MRRIRSVLLAVLAVVVLLAVAFLFYANLVMRGEREQALLVWENDDIAITSTDQSIVMEPVAGATGQGLLFIPGAKVDPYAYMYKLSGLVESGVTVVITKPTLNLAFFDTRTLDDFAVDAPDVDEWYVGGHSLGGVKACMLADSPEVAGLVLFGSYCANDLSDSDLAVLSVSGSNDGLSTPEKIDANRSNLPTSTDFVEIEGGNHARFGDYGDQAGDGEATISTEEMLSELTPTLVAFFASHQQ
;
A
#
# COMPACT_ATOMS: atom_id res chain seq x y z
N MET A 1 -50.07 0.76 15.22
CA MET A 1 -49.31 1.82 14.49
C MET A 1 -48.30 2.54 15.38
N ARG A 2 -48.65 3.09 16.57
CA ARG A 2 -47.75 3.88 17.44
C ARG A 2 -46.52 3.05 17.93
N ARG A 3 -46.70 1.80 18.33
CA ARG A 3 -45.60 0.89 18.77
C ARG A 3 -44.65 0.55 17.63
N ILE A 4 -45.15 0.27 16.43
CA ILE A 4 -44.32 -0.01 15.26
C ILE A 4 -43.46 1.21 14.91
N ARG A 5 -44.02 2.42 14.92
CA ARG A 5 -43.29 3.67 14.70
C ARG A 5 -42.19 3.88 15.75
N SER A 6 -42.45 3.60 17.01
CA SER A 6 -41.43 3.72 18.07
C SER A 6 -40.30 2.71 17.89
N VAL A 7 -40.60 1.47 17.48
CA VAL A 7 -39.60 0.45 17.19
C VAL A 7 -38.74 0.88 15.98
N LEU A 8 -39.37 1.36 14.89
CA LEU A 8 -38.64 1.84 13.72
C LEU A 8 -37.71 3.02 14.05
N LEU A 9 -38.17 3.97 14.88
CA LEU A 9 -37.33 5.09 15.31
C LEU A 9 -36.17 4.63 16.19
N ALA A 10 -36.39 3.64 17.08
CA ALA A 10 -35.32 3.08 17.89
C ALA A 10 -34.27 2.35 17.02
N VAL A 11 -34.70 1.54 16.05
CA VAL A 11 -33.79 0.88 15.09
C VAL A 11 -33.02 1.91 14.29
N LEU A 12 -33.67 2.95 13.76
CA LEU A 12 -32.99 4.02 13.03
C LEU A 12 -31.95 4.72 13.91
N ALA A 13 -32.28 5.03 15.17
CA ALA A 13 -31.34 5.66 16.09
C ALA A 13 -30.10 4.79 16.35
N VAL A 14 -30.27 3.47 16.49
CA VAL A 14 -29.16 2.51 16.65
C VAL A 14 -28.30 2.48 15.37
N VAL A 15 -28.90 2.41 14.18
CA VAL A 15 -28.17 2.41 12.91
C VAL A 15 -27.36 3.70 12.75
N VAL A 16 -27.95 4.85 13.06
CA VAL A 16 -27.24 6.14 13.01
C VAL A 16 -26.07 6.17 14.00
N LEU A 17 -26.27 5.69 15.21
CA LEU A 17 -25.22 5.62 16.22
C LEU A 17 -24.04 4.72 15.77
N LEU A 18 -24.36 3.56 15.20
CA LEU A 18 -23.34 2.65 14.64
C LEU A 18 -22.60 3.29 13.46
N ALA A 19 -23.31 3.99 12.58
CA ALA A 19 -22.69 4.69 11.46
C ALA A 19 -21.74 5.81 11.95
N VAL A 20 -22.16 6.61 12.94
CA VAL A 20 -21.31 7.64 13.54
C VAL A 20 -20.08 7.03 14.22
N ALA A 21 -20.26 5.94 14.99
CA ALA A 21 -19.16 5.23 15.62
C ALA A 21 -18.18 4.66 14.58
N PHE A 22 -18.69 4.10 13.50
CA PHE A 22 -17.87 3.61 12.39
C PHE A 22 -17.09 4.75 11.69
N LEU A 23 -17.75 5.87 11.37
CA LEU A 23 -17.08 7.02 10.76
C LEU A 23 -16.00 7.58 11.69
N PHE A 24 -16.27 7.66 12.98
CA PHE A 24 -15.26 8.07 13.95
C PHE A 24 -14.07 7.10 13.95
N TYR A 25 -14.33 5.79 14.00
CA TYR A 25 -13.30 4.75 13.95
C TYR A 25 -12.45 4.81 12.67
N ALA A 26 -13.08 4.99 11.50
CA ALA A 26 -12.39 5.07 10.22
C ALA A 26 -11.48 6.31 10.11
N ASN A 27 -11.79 7.38 10.87
CA ASN A 27 -10.98 8.61 10.91
C ASN A 27 -9.93 8.63 12.03
N LEU A 28 -9.81 7.56 12.85
CA LEU A 28 -8.69 7.36 13.75
C LEU A 28 -7.48 6.83 12.96
N VAL A 29 -6.82 7.71 12.24
CA VAL A 29 -5.72 7.38 11.33
C VAL A 29 -4.39 7.32 12.10
N MET A 30 -3.58 6.31 11.82
CA MET A 30 -2.17 6.25 12.21
C MET A 30 -1.42 7.24 11.30
N ARG A 31 -0.93 8.31 11.89
CA ARG A 31 -0.35 9.43 11.15
C ARG A 31 1.07 9.12 10.73
N GLY A 32 1.42 9.54 9.52
CA GLY A 32 2.79 9.51 9.04
C GLY A 32 3.73 10.36 9.90
N GLU A 33 4.93 9.87 10.12
CA GLU A 33 5.99 10.59 10.83
C GLU A 33 6.48 11.75 9.97
N ARG A 34 6.47 12.94 10.58
CA ARG A 34 6.72 14.17 9.83
C ARG A 34 8.16 14.28 9.32
N GLU A 35 9.11 13.79 10.10
CA GLU A 35 10.53 13.90 9.78
C GLU A 35 10.85 13.18 8.47
N GLN A 36 10.42 11.93 8.33
CA GLN A 36 10.62 11.10 7.14
C GLN A 36 9.90 11.69 5.91
N ALA A 37 8.67 12.16 6.08
CA ALA A 37 7.94 12.80 5.00
C ALA A 37 8.64 14.09 4.51
N LEU A 38 9.20 14.89 5.42
CA LEU A 38 9.93 16.11 5.06
C LEU A 38 11.21 15.82 4.28
N LEU A 39 11.95 14.75 4.62
CA LEU A 39 13.13 14.34 3.85
C LEU A 39 12.80 14.13 2.37
N VAL A 40 11.62 13.58 2.07
CA VAL A 40 11.18 13.38 0.69
C VAL A 40 10.71 14.68 0.05
N TRP A 41 10.00 15.55 0.81
CA TRP A 41 9.56 16.86 0.32
C TRP A 41 10.73 17.82 0.02
N GLU A 42 11.86 17.65 0.70
CA GLU A 42 13.08 18.45 0.54
C GLU A 42 14.06 17.82 -0.48
N ASN A 43 13.71 16.68 -1.07
CA ASN A 43 14.53 16.01 -2.07
C ASN A 43 14.31 16.63 -3.46
N ASP A 44 15.34 17.28 -3.99
CA ASP A 44 15.31 17.96 -5.29
C ASP A 44 15.18 16.99 -6.50
N ASP A 45 15.41 15.68 -6.29
CA ASP A 45 15.30 14.66 -7.33
C ASP A 45 13.88 14.10 -7.47
N ILE A 46 12.94 14.49 -6.59
CA ILE A 46 11.56 14.00 -6.56
C ILE A 46 10.57 15.16 -6.68
N ALA A 47 9.78 15.17 -7.74
CA ALA A 47 8.64 16.08 -7.86
C ALA A 47 7.41 15.48 -7.15
N ILE A 48 6.76 16.25 -6.28
CA ILE A 48 5.62 15.77 -5.49
C ILE A 48 4.39 16.60 -5.78
N THR A 49 3.31 15.93 -6.21
CA THR A 49 1.97 16.51 -6.34
C THR A 49 1.00 15.79 -5.41
N SER A 50 0.19 16.54 -4.68
CA SER A 50 -0.80 15.96 -3.77
C SER A 50 -2.18 16.47 -4.12
N THR A 51 -3.08 15.56 -4.46
CA THR A 51 -4.50 15.80 -4.74
C THR A 51 -5.38 15.30 -3.60
N ASP A 52 -6.70 15.42 -3.71
CA ASP A 52 -7.63 14.79 -2.76
C ASP A 52 -7.66 13.25 -2.88
N GLN A 53 -7.13 12.69 -4.00
CA GLN A 53 -7.22 11.28 -4.33
C GLN A 53 -5.90 10.53 -4.14
N SER A 54 -4.78 11.21 -4.30
CA SER A 54 -3.45 10.59 -4.36
C SER A 54 -2.33 11.52 -3.91
N ILE A 55 -1.15 10.94 -3.72
CA ILE A 55 0.15 11.62 -3.69
C ILE A 55 0.94 11.03 -4.84
N VAL A 56 1.32 11.87 -5.79
CA VAL A 56 2.16 11.49 -6.93
C VAL A 56 3.59 11.91 -6.63
N MET A 57 4.52 10.99 -6.74
CA MET A 57 5.96 11.18 -6.62
C MET A 57 6.60 10.80 -7.96
N GLU A 58 7.18 11.77 -8.65
CA GLU A 58 7.76 11.60 -9.97
C GLU A 58 9.27 11.88 -9.92
N PRO A 59 10.09 11.09 -10.63
CA PRO A 59 11.51 11.41 -10.77
C PRO A 59 11.66 12.71 -11.59
N VAL A 60 12.47 13.66 -11.09
CA VAL A 60 12.75 14.92 -11.81
C VAL A 60 13.53 14.65 -13.11
N ALA A 61 14.29 13.56 -13.16
CA ALA A 61 15.03 13.11 -14.33
C ALA A 61 15.08 11.58 -14.39
N GLY A 62 15.28 11.04 -15.59
CA GLY A 62 15.53 9.61 -15.78
C GLY A 62 14.28 8.73 -15.61
N ALA A 63 13.09 9.26 -15.88
CA ALA A 63 11.85 8.47 -15.83
C ALA A 63 11.93 7.25 -16.76
N THR A 64 11.54 6.08 -16.25
CA THR A 64 11.59 4.81 -16.99
C THR A 64 10.31 4.52 -17.78
N GLY A 65 9.23 5.26 -17.53
CA GLY A 65 7.89 4.97 -18.01
C GLY A 65 7.13 3.95 -17.15
N GLN A 66 7.78 3.36 -16.13
CA GLN A 66 7.14 2.47 -15.17
C GLN A 66 6.47 3.26 -14.04
N GLY A 67 5.31 2.79 -13.60
CA GLY A 67 4.58 3.37 -12.47
C GLY A 67 4.12 2.34 -11.47
N LEU A 68 4.12 2.71 -10.19
CA LEU A 68 3.58 1.94 -9.08
C LEU A 68 2.39 2.66 -8.46
N LEU A 69 1.18 2.11 -8.62
CA LEU A 69 0.02 2.51 -7.82
C LEU A 69 0.10 1.80 -6.46
N PHE A 70 0.39 2.54 -5.40
CA PHE A 70 0.57 1.99 -4.05
C PHE A 70 -0.61 2.29 -3.14
N ILE A 71 -1.15 1.26 -2.50
CA ILE A 71 -2.33 1.35 -1.64
C ILE A 71 -1.91 1.21 -0.16
N PRO A 72 -2.16 2.23 0.67
CA PRO A 72 -1.87 2.21 2.10
C PRO A 72 -2.56 1.09 2.87
N GLY A 73 -1.97 0.71 3.99
CA GLY A 73 -2.62 -0.16 4.98
C GLY A 73 -3.85 0.48 5.60
N ALA A 74 -4.69 -0.34 6.24
CA ALA A 74 -5.93 0.13 6.89
C ALA A 74 -5.66 1.24 7.89
N LYS A 75 -6.28 2.41 7.70
CA LYS A 75 -6.16 3.59 8.56
C LYS A 75 -4.73 4.10 8.74
N VAL A 76 -3.86 3.86 7.78
CA VAL A 76 -2.52 4.45 7.73
C VAL A 76 -2.57 5.68 6.82
N ASP A 77 -1.96 6.77 7.29
CA ASP A 77 -1.78 7.99 6.51
C ASP A 77 -0.97 7.69 5.25
N PRO A 78 -1.43 8.04 4.04
CA PRO A 78 -0.67 7.86 2.81
C PRO A 78 0.74 8.46 2.84
N TYR A 79 0.94 9.57 3.53
CA TYR A 79 2.26 10.21 3.68
C TYR A 79 3.30 9.33 4.40
N ALA A 80 2.86 8.32 5.17
CA ALA A 80 3.72 7.38 5.86
C ALA A 80 4.53 6.46 4.92
N TYR A 81 4.18 6.41 3.64
CA TYR A 81 4.87 5.54 2.67
C TYR A 81 5.84 6.28 1.75
N MET A 82 5.84 7.62 1.77
CA MET A 82 6.68 8.41 0.88
C MET A 82 8.16 8.06 1.04
N TYR A 83 8.66 8.01 2.26
CA TYR A 83 10.07 7.73 2.55
C TYR A 83 10.48 6.31 2.16
N LYS A 84 9.63 5.31 2.39
CA LYS A 84 9.88 3.92 2.00
C LYS A 84 9.92 3.71 0.49
N LEU A 85 9.26 4.57 -0.28
CA LEU A 85 9.16 4.48 -1.73
C LEU A 85 10.05 5.49 -2.46
N SER A 86 10.69 6.43 -1.74
CA SER A 86 11.50 7.50 -2.35
C SER A 86 12.66 6.96 -3.20
N GLY A 87 13.38 5.95 -2.71
CA GLY A 87 14.49 5.38 -3.47
C GLY A 87 14.07 4.67 -4.76
N LEU A 88 12.84 4.16 -4.83
CA LEU A 88 12.26 3.66 -6.07
C LEU A 88 11.99 4.82 -7.05
N VAL A 89 11.50 5.96 -6.56
CA VAL A 89 11.29 7.15 -7.40
C VAL A 89 12.62 7.70 -7.93
N GLU A 90 13.65 7.77 -7.07
CA GLU A 90 15.01 8.18 -7.48
C GLU A 90 15.59 7.26 -8.57
N SER A 91 15.14 6.00 -8.65
CA SER A 91 15.55 5.05 -9.71
C SER A 91 14.80 5.24 -11.03
N GLY A 92 13.83 6.15 -11.10
CA GLY A 92 13.11 6.50 -12.32
C GLY A 92 11.66 6.00 -12.40
N VAL A 93 11.13 5.33 -11.35
CA VAL A 93 9.75 4.84 -11.32
C VAL A 93 8.82 5.90 -10.71
N THR A 94 7.73 6.22 -11.39
CA THR A 94 6.68 7.08 -10.83
C THR A 94 5.87 6.32 -9.79
N VAL A 95 5.63 6.92 -8.62
CA VAL A 95 4.83 6.30 -7.56
C VAL A 95 3.58 7.13 -7.28
N VAL A 96 2.42 6.50 -7.35
CA VAL A 96 1.12 7.09 -7.02
C VAL A 96 0.59 6.41 -5.75
N ILE A 97 0.65 7.10 -4.60
CA ILE A 97 0.13 6.60 -3.34
C ILE A 97 -1.33 7.03 -3.22
N THR A 98 -2.25 6.07 -3.15
CA THR A 98 -3.68 6.37 -3.06
C THR A 98 -4.08 6.96 -1.71
N LYS A 99 -5.15 7.76 -1.69
CA LYS A 99 -5.87 8.19 -0.48
C LYS A 99 -7.20 7.46 -0.42
N PRO A 100 -7.28 6.27 0.21
CA PRO A 100 -8.46 5.43 0.15
C PRO A 100 -9.68 6.07 0.83
N THR A 101 -10.86 5.83 0.26
CA THR A 101 -12.13 6.24 0.86
C THR A 101 -12.24 5.72 2.30
N LEU A 102 -12.54 6.61 3.25
CA LEU A 102 -12.61 6.30 4.68
C LEU A 102 -11.31 5.72 5.27
N ASN A 103 -10.16 5.95 4.65
CA ASN A 103 -8.86 5.36 5.02
C ASN A 103 -8.86 3.82 5.05
N LEU A 104 -9.74 3.19 4.27
CA LEU A 104 -9.92 1.76 4.18
C LEU A 104 -10.05 1.35 2.71
N ALA A 105 -9.05 0.65 2.18
CA ALA A 105 -8.97 0.26 0.77
C ALA A 105 -10.18 -0.53 0.26
N PHE A 106 -10.89 -1.27 1.12
CA PHE A 106 -12.10 -2.01 0.75
C PHE A 106 -13.28 -1.13 0.35
N PHE A 107 -13.35 0.11 0.86
CA PHE A 107 -14.40 1.07 0.47
C PHE A 107 -14.02 1.90 -0.74
N ASP A 108 -12.81 1.71 -1.24
CA ASP A 108 -12.35 2.37 -2.45
C ASP A 108 -12.76 1.56 -3.68
N THR A 109 -13.66 2.11 -4.48
CA THR A 109 -14.17 1.47 -5.69
C THR A 109 -13.45 1.95 -6.95
N ARG A 110 -12.46 2.84 -6.80
CA ARG A 110 -11.66 3.35 -7.92
C ARG A 110 -10.78 2.24 -8.50
N THR A 111 -10.60 2.33 -9.81
CA THR A 111 -9.76 1.44 -10.61
C THR A 111 -8.37 2.03 -10.82
N LEU A 112 -7.47 1.33 -11.50
CA LEU A 112 -6.17 1.86 -11.90
C LEU A 112 -6.33 3.14 -12.76
N ASP A 113 -7.25 3.13 -13.72
CA ASP A 113 -7.49 4.26 -14.64
C ASP A 113 -7.86 5.56 -13.91
N ASP A 114 -8.60 5.46 -12.79
CA ASP A 114 -8.97 6.63 -11.99
C ASP A 114 -7.76 7.34 -11.37
N PHE A 115 -6.64 6.65 -11.23
CA PHE A 115 -5.38 7.18 -10.69
C PHE A 115 -4.33 7.46 -11.77
N ALA A 116 -4.36 6.70 -12.88
CA ALA A 116 -3.41 6.84 -13.98
C ALA A 116 -3.48 8.24 -14.64
N VAL A 117 -4.64 8.90 -14.54
CA VAL A 117 -4.81 10.28 -15.01
C VAL A 117 -3.92 11.30 -14.27
N ASP A 118 -3.50 10.98 -13.03
CA ASP A 118 -2.61 11.82 -12.23
C ASP A 118 -1.12 11.66 -12.63
N ALA A 119 -0.79 10.61 -13.43
CA ALA A 119 0.57 10.30 -13.90
C ALA A 119 0.55 9.87 -15.39
N PRO A 120 0.26 10.80 -16.31
CA PRO A 120 0.01 10.48 -17.73
C PRO A 120 1.24 10.02 -18.51
N ASP A 121 2.44 10.19 -17.96
CA ASP A 121 3.70 9.78 -18.58
C ASP A 121 4.12 8.34 -18.23
N VAL A 122 3.25 7.60 -17.50
CA VAL A 122 3.46 6.18 -17.16
C VAL A 122 2.85 5.31 -18.26
N ASP A 123 3.68 4.45 -18.85
CA ASP A 123 3.30 3.51 -19.91
C ASP A 123 3.05 2.10 -19.40
N GLU A 124 3.70 1.69 -18.29
CA GLU A 124 3.62 0.36 -17.72
C GLU A 124 3.29 0.44 -16.23
N TRP A 125 2.13 -0.14 -15.84
CA TRP A 125 1.62 -0.05 -14.50
C TRP A 125 1.85 -1.30 -13.67
N TYR A 126 2.38 -1.10 -12.48
CA TYR A 126 2.41 -2.04 -11.36
C TYR A 126 1.41 -1.58 -10.30
N VAL A 127 0.80 -2.51 -9.60
CA VAL A 127 -0.02 -2.21 -8.43
C VAL A 127 0.65 -2.79 -7.19
N GLY A 128 0.47 -2.15 -6.06
CA GLY A 128 1.07 -2.65 -4.84
C GLY A 128 0.38 -2.09 -3.60
N GLY A 129 0.79 -2.57 -2.44
CA GLY A 129 0.26 -2.03 -1.20
C GLY A 129 0.76 -2.76 0.03
N HIS A 130 0.49 -2.14 1.17
CA HIS A 130 0.83 -2.65 2.48
C HIS A 130 -0.40 -3.25 3.16
N SER A 131 -0.24 -4.42 3.81
CA SER A 131 -1.29 -5.00 4.65
C SER A 131 -2.62 -5.12 3.88
N LEU A 132 -3.71 -4.53 4.37
CA LEU A 132 -5.01 -4.49 3.71
C LEU A 132 -4.95 -3.83 2.31
N GLY A 133 -4.06 -2.86 2.13
CA GLY A 133 -3.80 -2.24 0.82
C GLY A 133 -3.24 -3.23 -0.19
N GLY A 134 -2.36 -4.13 0.24
CA GLY A 134 -1.83 -5.20 -0.60
C GLY A 134 -2.91 -6.21 -1.01
N VAL A 135 -3.83 -6.57 -0.11
CA VAL A 135 -5.00 -7.40 -0.47
C VAL A 135 -5.86 -6.71 -1.54
N LYS A 136 -6.04 -5.39 -1.45
CA LYS A 136 -6.74 -4.62 -2.48
C LYS A 136 -5.95 -4.56 -3.78
N ALA A 137 -4.63 -4.41 -3.72
CA ALA A 137 -3.75 -4.45 -4.89
C ALA A 137 -3.85 -5.79 -5.64
N CYS A 138 -3.94 -6.92 -4.93
CA CYS A 138 -4.18 -8.22 -5.56
C CYS A 138 -5.49 -8.26 -6.37
N MET A 139 -6.53 -7.57 -5.91
CA MET A 139 -7.81 -7.50 -6.65
C MET A 139 -7.68 -6.64 -7.91
N LEU A 140 -6.85 -5.59 -7.90
CA LEU A 140 -6.57 -4.76 -9.06
C LEU A 140 -5.62 -5.46 -10.04
N ALA A 141 -4.72 -6.30 -9.54
CA ALA A 141 -3.74 -7.03 -10.34
C ALA A 141 -4.37 -8.06 -11.31
N ASP A 142 -5.64 -8.42 -11.12
CA ASP A 142 -6.40 -9.27 -12.06
C ASP A 142 -6.79 -8.53 -13.37
N SER A 143 -6.45 -7.24 -13.49
CA SER A 143 -6.66 -6.46 -14.71
C SER A 143 -5.53 -6.70 -15.73
N PRO A 144 -5.84 -6.87 -17.04
CA PRO A 144 -4.82 -7.04 -18.07
C PRO A 144 -3.91 -5.84 -18.30
N GLU A 145 -4.24 -4.69 -17.72
CA GLU A 145 -3.46 -3.44 -17.79
C GLU A 145 -2.34 -3.39 -16.76
N VAL A 146 -2.29 -4.36 -15.83
CA VAL A 146 -1.31 -4.44 -14.76
C VAL A 146 -0.19 -5.39 -15.15
N ALA A 147 1.03 -4.88 -15.20
CA ALA A 147 2.24 -5.65 -15.51
C ALA A 147 2.77 -6.44 -14.29
N GLY A 148 2.53 -5.95 -13.08
CA GLY A 148 3.03 -6.64 -11.89
C GLY A 148 2.43 -6.16 -10.58
N LEU A 149 2.82 -6.87 -9.50
CA LEU A 149 2.27 -6.70 -8.16
C LEU A 149 3.40 -6.62 -7.11
N VAL A 150 3.31 -5.63 -6.22
CA VAL A 150 4.25 -5.44 -5.11
C VAL A 150 3.51 -5.50 -3.77
N LEU A 151 3.87 -6.45 -2.92
CA LEU A 151 3.23 -6.67 -1.62
C LEU A 151 4.20 -6.37 -0.47
N PHE A 152 3.79 -5.53 0.46
CA PHE A 152 4.49 -5.23 1.71
C PHE A 152 3.70 -5.79 2.89
N GLY A 153 4.24 -6.77 3.60
CA GLY A 153 3.58 -7.40 4.75
C GLY A 153 2.13 -7.77 4.41
N SER A 154 1.90 -8.43 3.27
CA SER A 154 0.58 -8.74 2.74
C SER A 154 0.56 -10.02 1.91
N TYR A 155 -0.64 -10.51 1.58
CA TYR A 155 -0.87 -11.69 0.76
C TYR A 155 -2.17 -11.58 -0.03
N CYS A 156 -2.29 -12.30 -1.14
CA CYS A 156 -3.50 -12.32 -1.95
C CYS A 156 -4.54 -13.30 -1.40
N ALA A 157 -5.80 -12.85 -1.35
CA ALA A 157 -6.96 -13.71 -1.06
C ALA A 157 -7.59 -14.32 -2.33
N ASN A 158 -7.41 -13.67 -3.48
CA ASN A 158 -7.78 -14.18 -4.80
C ASN A 158 -6.62 -14.98 -5.41
N ASP A 159 -6.96 -15.88 -6.31
CA ASP A 159 -6.01 -16.73 -7.03
C ASP A 159 -5.47 -16.00 -8.26
N LEU A 160 -4.17 -15.74 -8.27
CA LEU A 160 -3.40 -15.15 -9.38
C LEU A 160 -2.31 -16.14 -9.88
N SER A 161 -2.35 -17.40 -9.45
CA SER A 161 -1.30 -18.40 -9.71
C SER A 161 -1.04 -18.68 -11.18
N ASP A 162 -2.09 -18.54 -12.02
CA ASP A 162 -2.04 -18.78 -13.47
C ASP A 162 -1.75 -17.50 -14.27
N SER A 163 -1.49 -16.36 -13.60
CA SER A 163 -1.18 -15.10 -14.29
C SER A 163 0.30 -15.02 -14.70
N ASP A 164 0.58 -14.16 -15.70
CA ASP A 164 1.94 -13.82 -16.15
C ASP A 164 2.50 -12.59 -15.40
N LEU A 165 1.89 -12.20 -14.28
CA LEU A 165 2.31 -11.04 -13.49
C LEU A 165 3.73 -11.19 -12.95
N ALA A 166 4.50 -10.12 -13.05
CA ALA A 166 5.70 -9.96 -12.25
C ALA A 166 5.30 -9.69 -10.79
N VAL A 167 5.72 -10.52 -9.83
CA VAL A 167 5.28 -10.36 -8.43
C VAL A 167 6.48 -10.30 -7.49
N LEU A 168 6.50 -9.27 -6.64
CA LEU A 168 7.40 -9.13 -5.50
C LEU A 168 6.60 -9.14 -4.20
N SER A 169 6.88 -10.06 -3.31
CA SER A 169 6.30 -10.15 -1.98
C SER A 169 7.38 -9.94 -0.92
N VAL A 170 7.31 -8.81 -0.20
CA VAL A 170 8.26 -8.47 0.87
C VAL A 170 7.59 -8.64 2.21
N SER A 171 8.18 -9.46 3.08
CA SER A 171 7.74 -9.72 4.45
C SER A 171 8.78 -9.26 5.47
N GLY A 172 8.36 -9.09 6.72
CA GLY A 172 9.26 -8.86 7.85
C GLY A 172 9.26 -10.08 8.77
N SER A 173 10.45 -10.53 9.24
CA SER A 173 10.56 -11.71 10.09
C SER A 173 9.87 -11.55 11.44
N ASN A 174 9.68 -10.29 11.91
CA ASN A 174 9.01 -9.94 13.16
C ASN A 174 7.59 -9.38 12.96
N ASP A 175 7.02 -9.52 11.74
CA ASP A 175 5.64 -9.08 11.47
C ASP A 175 4.64 -9.92 12.28
N GLY A 176 3.96 -9.28 13.25
CA GLY A 176 2.96 -9.92 14.12
C GLY A 176 1.55 -9.93 13.52
N LEU A 177 1.30 -9.20 12.44
CA LEU A 177 -0.02 -9.05 11.81
C LEU A 177 -0.15 -9.86 10.53
N SER A 178 0.76 -9.68 9.58
CA SER A 178 0.92 -10.52 8.38
C SER A 178 2.13 -11.42 8.55
N THR A 179 2.04 -12.34 9.52
CA THR A 179 3.18 -13.18 9.92
C THR A 179 3.75 -13.97 8.73
N PRO A 180 5.06 -14.35 8.76
CA PRO A 180 5.66 -15.19 7.72
C PRO A 180 4.84 -16.44 7.40
N GLU A 181 4.24 -17.09 8.42
CA GLU A 181 3.40 -18.27 8.24
C GLU A 181 2.11 -17.97 7.47
N LYS A 182 1.51 -16.79 7.67
CA LYS A 182 0.32 -16.37 6.89
C LYS A 182 0.67 -16.12 5.45
N ILE A 183 1.82 -15.49 5.20
CA ILE A 183 2.32 -15.26 3.83
C ILE A 183 2.62 -16.59 3.15
N ASP A 184 3.31 -17.51 3.83
CA ASP A 184 3.62 -18.84 3.32
C ASP A 184 2.35 -19.64 2.98
N ALA A 185 1.33 -19.57 3.83
CA ALA A 185 0.06 -20.27 3.63
C ALA A 185 -0.71 -19.78 2.37
N ASN A 186 -0.41 -18.58 1.89
CA ASN A 186 -1.06 -17.97 0.72
C ASN A 186 -0.16 -17.88 -0.52
N ARG A 187 1.07 -18.41 -0.48
CA ARG A 187 2.00 -18.39 -1.63
C ARG A 187 1.42 -19.04 -2.88
N SER A 188 0.58 -20.07 -2.71
CA SER A 188 -0.06 -20.77 -3.84
C SER A 188 -1.04 -19.92 -4.64
N ASN A 189 -1.45 -18.75 -4.10
CA ASN A 189 -2.31 -17.80 -4.81
C ASN A 189 -1.52 -16.88 -5.76
N LEU A 190 -0.20 -17.00 -5.81
CA LEU A 190 0.70 -16.19 -6.64
C LEU A 190 1.41 -17.06 -7.68
N PRO A 191 1.86 -16.48 -8.79
CA PRO A 191 2.66 -17.19 -9.79
C PRO A 191 3.90 -17.85 -9.16
N THR A 192 4.31 -18.98 -9.71
CA THR A 192 5.51 -19.71 -9.24
C THR A 192 6.82 -18.93 -9.44
N SER A 193 6.78 -17.90 -10.29
CA SER A 193 7.88 -16.96 -10.56
C SER A 193 7.98 -15.84 -9.55
N THR A 194 7.10 -15.79 -8.54
CA THR A 194 7.08 -14.71 -7.52
C THR A 194 8.40 -14.63 -6.75
N ASP A 195 8.95 -13.43 -6.65
CA ASP A 195 10.08 -13.12 -5.79
C ASP A 195 9.59 -12.91 -4.35
N PHE A 196 10.00 -13.80 -3.45
CA PHE A 196 9.71 -13.68 -2.03
C PHE A 196 10.96 -13.24 -1.28
N VAL A 197 10.88 -12.09 -0.60
CA VAL A 197 11.97 -11.51 0.18
C VAL A 197 11.48 -11.31 1.62
N GLU A 198 12.24 -11.82 2.59
CA GLU A 198 12.00 -11.58 4.01
C GLU A 198 13.09 -10.66 4.57
N ILE A 199 12.70 -9.52 5.14
CA ILE A 199 13.61 -8.58 5.79
C ILE A 199 13.72 -8.96 7.27
N GLU A 200 14.91 -9.37 7.65
CA GLU A 200 15.21 -9.81 9.02
C GLU A 200 15.05 -8.65 10.01
N GLY A 201 14.33 -8.88 11.10
CA GLY A 201 14.08 -7.88 12.13
C GLY A 201 13.01 -6.83 11.79
N GLY A 202 12.49 -6.83 10.55
CA GLY A 202 11.38 -5.98 10.14
C GLY A 202 10.05 -6.47 10.75
N ASN A 203 9.22 -5.54 11.22
CA ASN A 203 7.85 -5.81 11.63
C ASN A 203 6.84 -5.19 10.66
N HIS A 204 5.55 -5.37 10.90
CA HIS A 204 4.48 -4.84 10.03
C HIS A 204 4.56 -3.33 9.87
N ALA A 205 4.72 -2.60 10.97
CA ALA A 205 4.73 -1.14 10.96
C ALA A 205 5.95 -0.54 10.25
N ARG A 206 7.08 -1.30 10.11
CA ARG A 206 8.29 -0.83 9.43
C ARG A 206 8.13 -0.67 7.91
N PHE A 207 7.07 -1.23 7.32
CA PHE A 207 6.74 -0.98 5.91
C PHE A 207 6.18 0.43 5.64
N GLY A 208 5.89 1.20 6.70
CA GLY A 208 5.55 2.61 6.65
C GLY A 208 6.19 3.38 7.81
N ASP A 209 6.10 4.71 7.79
CA ASP A 209 6.64 5.57 8.84
C ASP A 209 5.47 6.18 9.62
N TYR A 210 4.83 5.38 10.51
CA TYR A 210 3.64 5.78 11.29
C TYR A 210 3.67 5.33 12.76
N GLY A 211 4.84 4.85 13.22
CA GLY A 211 5.05 4.40 14.59
C GLY A 211 4.51 3.00 14.85
N ASP A 212 4.38 2.66 16.14
CA ASP A 212 3.99 1.32 16.57
C ASP A 212 2.52 1.02 16.27
N GLN A 213 2.25 -0.24 15.89
CA GLN A 213 0.89 -0.73 15.63
C GLN A 213 0.50 -1.81 16.65
N ALA A 214 -0.71 -1.69 17.20
CA ALA A 214 -1.22 -2.66 18.18
C ALA A 214 -1.35 -4.06 17.57
N GLY A 215 -0.78 -5.05 18.22
CA GLY A 215 -0.80 -6.46 17.79
C GLY A 215 0.34 -6.84 16.85
N ASP A 216 1.20 -5.90 16.51
CA ASP A 216 2.42 -6.16 15.75
C ASP A 216 3.54 -6.74 16.62
N GLY A 217 4.56 -7.33 15.98
CA GLY A 217 5.81 -7.70 16.63
C GLY A 217 6.73 -6.51 16.88
N GLU A 218 7.78 -6.72 17.64
CA GLU A 218 8.80 -5.70 17.90
C GLU A 218 9.83 -5.69 16.77
N ALA A 219 10.01 -4.54 16.11
CA ALA A 219 11.08 -4.39 15.13
C ALA A 219 12.45 -4.36 15.83
N THR A 220 13.42 -5.09 15.28
CA THR A 220 14.82 -5.07 15.75
C THR A 220 15.73 -4.26 14.84
N ILE A 221 15.17 -3.72 13.74
CA ILE A 221 15.85 -2.81 12.81
C ILE A 221 15.21 -1.42 12.84
N SER A 222 16.01 -0.40 12.51
CA SER A 222 15.55 0.98 12.39
C SER A 222 14.75 1.23 11.10
N THR A 223 14.16 2.42 10.98
CA THR A 223 13.51 2.90 9.75
C THR A 223 14.49 2.99 8.59
N GLU A 224 15.73 3.43 8.85
CA GLU A 224 16.80 3.59 7.86
C GLU A 224 17.34 2.23 7.41
N GLU A 225 17.51 1.29 8.34
CA GLU A 225 17.91 -0.09 8.02
C GLU A 225 16.84 -0.76 7.14
N MET A 226 15.56 -0.61 7.49
CA MET A 226 14.46 -1.11 6.65
C MET A 226 14.50 -0.50 5.23
N LEU A 227 14.74 0.81 5.10
CA LEU A 227 14.86 1.47 3.80
C LEU A 227 16.06 0.93 3.00
N SER A 228 17.20 0.68 3.68
CA SER A 228 18.42 0.17 3.03
C SER A 228 18.28 -1.22 2.44
N GLU A 229 17.37 -2.04 2.97
CA GLU A 229 17.02 -3.36 2.43
C GLU A 229 15.92 -3.28 1.36
N LEU A 230 14.91 -2.43 1.61
CA LEU A 230 13.74 -2.34 0.75
C LEU A 230 14.05 -1.66 -0.59
N THR A 231 14.81 -0.56 -0.57
CA THR A 231 15.13 0.19 -1.79
C THR A 231 15.85 -0.68 -2.85
N PRO A 232 16.99 -1.34 -2.56
CA PRO A 232 17.64 -2.17 -3.57
C PRO A 232 16.78 -3.34 -4.05
N THR A 233 15.94 -3.90 -3.18
CA THR A 233 14.98 -4.96 -3.53
C THR A 233 13.98 -4.46 -4.58
N LEU A 234 13.38 -3.30 -4.35
CA LEU A 234 12.43 -2.69 -5.29
C LEU A 234 13.11 -2.32 -6.60
N VAL A 235 14.26 -1.63 -6.54
CA VAL A 235 14.99 -1.19 -7.73
C VAL A 235 15.41 -2.38 -8.60
N ALA A 236 15.90 -3.47 -8.00
CA ALA A 236 16.27 -4.69 -8.73
C ALA A 236 15.05 -5.33 -9.40
N PHE A 237 13.92 -5.40 -8.71
CA PHE A 237 12.67 -5.95 -9.26
C PHE A 237 12.20 -5.16 -10.47
N PHE A 238 12.07 -3.83 -10.37
CA PHE A 238 11.63 -2.99 -11.49
C PHE A 238 12.62 -3.01 -12.66
N ALA A 239 13.92 -2.97 -12.38
CA ALA A 239 14.97 -3.04 -13.43
C ALA A 239 14.95 -4.38 -14.19
N SER A 240 14.62 -5.50 -13.54
CA SER A 240 14.55 -6.82 -14.18
C SER A 240 13.32 -7.00 -15.10
N HIS A 241 12.32 -6.12 -14.99
CA HIS A 241 11.08 -6.17 -15.76
C HIS A 241 10.89 -4.93 -16.65
N GLN A 242 11.91 -4.11 -16.81
CA GLN A 242 11.89 -2.97 -17.74
C GLN A 242 11.90 -3.48 -19.18
N GLN A 243 10.89 -3.11 -19.99
CA GLN A 243 10.74 -3.51 -21.40
C GLN A 243 11.43 -2.54 -22.37
#